data_d09bbe6839f1d83ef021fa8d9a3bdeb8
#
_entry.id   d09bbe6839f1d83ef021fa8d9a3bdeb8
#
_cell.length_a   1.000
_cell.length_b   1.000
_cell.length_c   1.000
_cell.angle_alpha   90.00
_cell.angle_beta   90.00
_cell.angle_gamma   90.00
#
_symmetry.space_group_name_H-M   'P 1'
#
loop_
_entity.id
_entity.type
_entity.pdbx_description
1 polymer ?
#
loop_
_entity_poly.entity_id
_entity_poly.type
_entity_poly.pdbx_seq_one_letter_code
_entity_poly.pdbx_strand_id
1 'polypeptide(L)'
;MSKNILSIDFTYFQRAAVEVLKNYPEDIDCSTFMSCFVWANHYLKAANRAWDDEAKSGEGKIPNYTELVQGVLARSAGIMGEEFMRLERILQAQPEDCPVLIANSQVRIYDFIHSHIQTSVHLNLYNLDMYHDLLDGKDTLNCRNWVMRIFSEYRVNFHWVANPVSLELHGFDKVEKMQDSLSKVVMPDLKVLEEIYTGGRTFDAIFLCRSDAQMPPHLDRYFAKLCSMINGHFTQVEMEAGIDQCRNYWQYIGVSEENNGQRGKGRKPPKEK
;
A
#
# COMPACT_ATOMS: atom_id res chain seq x y z
N MET A 1 7.75 -24.78 -19.05
CA MET A 1 6.50 -24.43 -18.33
C MET A 1 6.66 -23.00 -17.87
N SER A 2 5.56 -22.23 -17.80
CA SER A 2 5.60 -20.88 -17.23
C SER A 2 5.17 -20.96 -15.75
N LYS A 3 5.65 -20.00 -14.96
CA LYS A 3 5.28 -19.80 -13.56
C LYS A 3 4.49 -18.52 -13.38
N ASN A 4 3.46 -18.54 -12.56
CA ASN A 4 2.58 -17.41 -12.28
C ASN A 4 2.88 -16.86 -10.88
N ILE A 5 3.33 -15.63 -10.79
CA ILE A 5 3.59 -14.94 -9.50
C ILE A 5 2.60 -13.82 -9.35
N LEU A 6 1.99 -13.73 -8.17
CA LEU A 6 1.17 -12.60 -7.74
C LEU A 6 1.97 -11.74 -6.78
N SER A 7 2.20 -10.51 -7.17
CA SER A 7 2.74 -9.44 -6.32
C SER A 7 1.62 -8.50 -5.94
N ILE A 8 1.47 -8.25 -4.67
CA ILE A 8 0.44 -7.35 -4.14
C ILE A 8 1.14 -6.29 -3.31
N ASP A 9 1.23 -5.08 -3.85
CA ASP A 9 1.52 -3.91 -3.04
C ASP A 9 0.20 -3.35 -2.49
N PHE A 10 0.13 -3.18 -1.17
CA PHE A 10 -1.11 -2.76 -0.53
C PHE A 10 -1.56 -1.35 -0.94
N THR A 11 -0.67 -0.54 -1.51
CA THR A 11 -0.99 0.76 -2.13
C THR A 11 -2.02 0.65 -3.25
N TYR A 12 -2.08 -0.50 -3.92
CA TYR A 12 -3.11 -0.75 -4.93
C TYR A 12 -4.53 -0.47 -4.42
N PHE A 13 -4.81 -0.77 -3.16
CA PHE A 13 -6.15 -0.60 -2.59
C PHE A 13 -6.41 0.79 -2.04
N GLN A 14 -5.40 1.65 -2.02
CA GLN A 14 -5.54 3.00 -1.46
C GLN A 14 -6.42 3.87 -2.35
N ARG A 15 -7.47 4.44 -1.76
CA ARG A 15 -8.27 5.49 -2.35
C ARG A 15 -7.88 6.81 -1.70
N ALA A 16 -7.07 7.59 -2.38
CA ALA A 16 -6.66 8.92 -1.95
C ALA A 16 -6.70 9.89 -3.13
N ALA A 17 -6.80 11.19 -2.85
CA ALA A 17 -6.71 12.20 -3.89
C ALA A 17 -5.29 12.26 -4.46
N VAL A 18 -5.14 12.44 -5.76
CA VAL A 18 -3.85 12.47 -6.45
C VAL A 18 -2.95 13.58 -5.90
N GLU A 19 -3.52 14.72 -5.51
CA GLU A 19 -2.78 15.83 -4.90
C GLU A 19 -2.14 15.43 -3.56
N VAL A 20 -2.76 14.50 -2.82
CA VAL A 20 -2.17 13.95 -1.60
C VAL A 20 -1.02 13.03 -1.96
N LEU A 21 -1.22 12.15 -2.94
CA LEU A 21 -0.22 11.17 -3.38
C LEU A 21 1.02 11.85 -3.98
N LYS A 22 0.86 12.90 -4.77
CA LYS A 22 1.97 13.69 -5.36
C LYS A 22 2.86 14.36 -4.31
N ASN A 23 2.39 14.51 -3.08
CA ASN A 23 3.19 15.08 -1.99
C ASN A 23 4.03 14.03 -1.25
N TYR A 24 3.94 12.74 -1.63
CA TYR A 24 4.84 11.74 -1.08
C TYR A 24 6.24 11.93 -1.62
N PRO A 25 7.24 11.84 -0.74
CA PRO A 25 8.61 11.82 -1.19
C PRO A 25 8.80 10.58 -2.08
N GLU A 26 9.08 10.81 -3.33
CA GLU A 26 9.27 9.73 -4.30
C GLU A 26 10.51 8.88 -3.99
N ASP A 27 11.45 9.42 -3.21
CA ASP A 27 12.77 8.84 -2.93
C ASP A 27 12.83 8.05 -1.62
N ILE A 28 11.71 7.93 -0.89
CA ILE A 28 11.72 7.19 0.38
C ILE A 28 11.64 5.70 0.08
N ASP A 29 12.71 4.99 0.43
CA ASP A 29 12.68 3.55 0.55
C ASP A 29 11.60 3.14 1.56
N CYS A 30 10.72 2.23 1.13
CA CYS A 30 9.61 1.72 1.94
C CYS A 30 10.08 1.07 3.25
N SER A 31 11.34 0.66 3.34
CA SER A 31 11.94 0.05 4.52
C SER A 31 12.47 1.04 5.55
N THR A 32 12.48 2.35 5.27
CA THR A 32 13.10 3.30 6.20
C THR A 32 12.15 3.74 7.32
N PHE A 33 12.68 3.74 8.54
CA PHE A 33 12.02 4.23 9.74
C PHE A 33 11.43 5.65 9.58
N MET A 34 12.11 6.50 8.83
CA MET A 34 11.66 7.88 8.57
C MET A 34 10.34 7.96 7.80
N SER A 35 10.02 6.96 7.00
CA SER A 35 8.80 6.94 6.19
C SER A 35 7.52 6.99 7.03
N CYS A 36 7.52 6.38 8.21
CA CYS A 36 6.41 6.42 9.14
C CYS A 36 6.08 7.84 9.64
N PHE A 37 7.09 8.70 9.75
CA PHE A 37 6.91 10.09 10.20
C PHE A 37 6.28 10.99 9.13
N VAL A 38 6.40 10.64 7.87
CA VAL A 38 5.80 11.42 6.77
C VAL A 38 4.29 11.46 6.93
N TRP A 39 3.67 10.30 7.14
CA TRP A 39 2.23 10.20 7.39
C TRP A 39 1.81 10.90 8.68
N ALA A 40 2.57 10.69 9.77
CA ALA A 40 2.28 11.34 11.05
C ALA A 40 2.25 12.86 10.89
N ASN A 41 3.25 13.44 10.22
CA ASN A 41 3.31 14.88 9.98
C ASN A 41 2.17 15.37 9.08
N HIS A 42 1.85 14.63 8.02
CA HIS A 42 0.75 14.98 7.12
C HIS A 42 -0.57 15.06 7.88
N TYR A 43 -0.90 14.06 8.69
CA TYR A 43 -2.14 14.02 9.44
C TYR A 43 -2.21 15.05 10.56
N LEU A 44 -1.13 15.25 11.29
CA LEU A 44 -1.05 16.28 12.31
C LEU A 44 -1.29 17.68 11.73
N LYS A 45 -0.67 18.00 10.60
CA LYS A 45 -0.91 19.28 9.90
C LYS A 45 -2.36 19.42 9.44
N ALA A 46 -2.95 18.36 8.88
CA ALA A 46 -4.34 18.38 8.42
C ALA A 46 -5.32 18.49 9.59
N ALA A 47 -5.08 17.78 10.69
CA ALA A 47 -5.91 17.85 11.89
C ALA A 47 -5.83 19.22 12.58
N ASN A 48 -4.63 19.80 12.67
CA ASN A 48 -4.45 21.14 13.24
C ASN A 48 -5.17 22.22 12.41
N ARG A 49 -5.09 22.17 11.08
CA ARG A 49 -5.84 23.10 10.21
C ARG A 49 -7.34 22.98 10.43
N ALA A 50 -7.87 21.76 10.44
CA ALA A 50 -9.28 21.53 10.66
C ALA A 50 -9.74 22.02 12.07
N TRP A 51 -8.89 21.88 13.10
CA TRP A 51 -9.11 22.42 14.43
C TRP A 51 -9.20 23.94 14.43
N ASP A 52 -8.24 24.60 13.78
CA ASP A 52 -8.19 26.07 13.68
C ASP A 52 -9.41 26.63 12.93
N ASP A 53 -9.86 25.94 11.88
CA ASP A 53 -11.01 26.35 11.08
C ASP A 53 -12.32 26.22 11.89
N GLU A 54 -12.51 25.15 12.65
CA GLU A 54 -13.67 25.01 13.54
C GLU A 54 -13.63 25.99 14.70
N ALA A 55 -12.47 26.25 15.29
CA ALA A 55 -12.31 27.24 16.33
C ALA A 55 -12.68 28.67 15.87
N LYS A 56 -12.41 28.98 14.59
CA LYS A 56 -12.76 30.28 13.96
C LYS A 56 -14.25 30.39 13.60
N SER A 57 -14.95 29.30 13.39
CA SER A 57 -16.36 29.31 13.00
C SER A 57 -17.30 29.84 14.06
N GLY A 58 -16.85 29.97 15.31
CA GLY A 58 -17.57 30.69 16.38
C GLY A 58 -18.80 29.99 16.94
N GLU A 59 -19.09 28.76 16.55
CA GLU A 59 -20.28 28.03 17.00
C GLU A 59 -20.19 27.45 18.42
N GLY A 60 -19.16 27.80 19.18
CA GLY A 60 -19.08 27.57 20.61
C GLY A 60 -18.95 26.13 21.09
N LYS A 61 -18.92 25.13 20.20
CA LYS A 61 -18.61 23.75 20.53
C LYS A 61 -17.13 23.52 20.27
N ILE A 62 -16.38 23.20 21.33
CA ILE A 62 -15.00 22.69 21.15
C ILE A 62 -15.15 21.29 20.53
N PRO A 63 -14.69 21.08 19.29
CA PRO A 63 -14.81 19.79 18.65
C PRO A 63 -13.99 18.74 19.43
N ASN A 64 -14.45 17.50 19.41
CA ASN A 64 -13.66 16.41 19.93
C ASN A 64 -12.47 16.21 18.98
N TYR A 65 -11.25 16.51 19.43
CA TYR A 65 -10.04 16.41 18.62
C TYR A 65 -9.86 15.02 17.99
N THR A 66 -10.25 13.96 18.71
CA THR A 66 -10.20 12.58 18.21
C THR A 66 -11.15 12.38 17.03
N GLU A 67 -12.40 12.84 17.14
CA GLU A 67 -13.39 12.75 16.05
C GLU A 67 -12.93 13.57 14.83
N LEU A 68 -12.35 14.73 15.05
CA LEU A 68 -11.82 15.58 14.02
C LEU A 68 -10.67 14.87 13.25
N VAL A 69 -9.71 14.30 13.97
CA VAL A 69 -8.60 13.54 13.38
C VAL A 69 -9.14 12.34 12.59
N GLN A 70 -10.05 11.57 13.16
CA GLN A 70 -10.68 10.44 12.46
C GLN A 70 -11.41 10.88 11.19
N GLY A 71 -12.13 12.00 11.24
CA GLY A 71 -12.80 12.57 10.08
C GLY A 71 -11.82 13.02 8.97
N VAL A 72 -10.70 13.62 9.35
CA VAL A 72 -9.63 14.00 8.40
C VAL A 72 -9.03 12.76 7.75
N LEU A 73 -8.73 11.73 8.53
CA LEU A 73 -8.17 10.48 8.03
C LEU A 73 -9.10 9.78 7.05
N ALA A 74 -10.37 9.64 7.41
CA ALA A 74 -11.37 8.98 6.57
C ALA A 74 -11.59 9.70 5.23
N ARG A 75 -11.40 11.03 5.20
CA ARG A 75 -11.49 11.82 3.96
C ARG A 75 -10.18 11.79 3.15
N SER A 76 -9.03 11.68 3.82
CA SER A 76 -7.72 11.74 3.16
C SER A 76 -7.35 10.46 2.43
N ALA A 77 -7.64 9.31 3.03
CA ALA A 77 -7.36 8.02 2.43
C ALA A 77 -8.34 6.95 2.93
N GLY A 78 -8.72 6.05 2.05
CA GLY A 78 -9.59 4.92 2.33
C GLY A 78 -9.19 3.70 1.51
N ILE A 79 -9.99 2.65 1.57
CA ILE A 79 -9.81 1.41 0.81
C ILE A 79 -10.84 1.32 -0.30
N MET A 80 -10.43 0.81 -1.46
CA MET A 80 -11.31 0.39 -2.55
C MET A 80 -11.95 -0.94 -2.18
N GLY A 81 -13.15 -0.88 -1.59
CA GLY A 81 -13.79 -2.05 -0.97
C GLY A 81 -14.13 -3.16 -1.95
N GLU A 82 -14.55 -2.84 -3.18
CA GLU A 82 -14.86 -3.84 -4.20
C GLU A 82 -13.62 -4.58 -4.67
N GLU A 83 -12.54 -3.85 -4.98
CA GLU A 83 -11.25 -4.43 -5.40
C GLU A 83 -10.64 -5.26 -4.28
N PHE A 84 -10.79 -4.82 -3.04
CA PHE A 84 -10.35 -5.58 -1.88
C PHE A 84 -11.08 -6.93 -1.77
N MET A 85 -12.41 -6.94 -1.94
CA MET A 85 -13.19 -8.18 -1.93
C MET A 85 -12.86 -9.11 -3.11
N ARG A 86 -12.49 -8.55 -4.29
CA ARG A 86 -12.02 -9.36 -5.43
C ARG A 86 -10.74 -10.09 -5.08
N LEU A 87 -9.77 -9.39 -4.48
CA LEU A 87 -8.53 -10.01 -4.04
C LEU A 87 -8.79 -11.10 -2.98
N GLU A 88 -9.69 -10.86 -2.03
CA GLU A 88 -10.07 -11.87 -1.03
C GLU A 88 -10.51 -13.17 -1.71
N ARG A 89 -11.36 -13.09 -2.74
CA ARG A 89 -11.81 -14.29 -3.48
C ARG A 89 -10.68 -14.97 -4.25
N ILE A 90 -9.78 -14.20 -4.85
CA ILE A 90 -8.59 -14.73 -5.53
C ILE A 90 -7.72 -15.51 -4.52
N LEU A 91 -7.43 -14.93 -3.36
CA LEU A 91 -6.58 -15.55 -2.34
C LEU A 91 -7.23 -16.81 -1.75
N GLN A 92 -8.53 -16.79 -1.49
CA GLN A 92 -9.27 -17.95 -0.98
C GLN A 92 -9.32 -19.13 -1.97
N ALA A 93 -9.17 -18.86 -3.27
CA ALA A 93 -9.13 -19.90 -4.30
C ALA A 93 -7.74 -20.53 -4.47
N GLN A 94 -6.72 -20.02 -3.79
CA GLN A 94 -5.36 -20.57 -3.92
C GLN A 94 -5.18 -21.82 -3.06
N PRO A 95 -4.30 -22.76 -3.50
CA PRO A 95 -4.00 -23.96 -2.73
C PRO A 95 -3.24 -23.60 -1.43
N GLU A 96 -3.44 -24.41 -0.40
CA GLU A 96 -2.84 -24.22 0.92
C GLU A 96 -1.31 -24.33 0.94
N ASP A 97 -0.72 -24.97 -0.05
CA ASP A 97 0.74 -25.13 -0.20
C ASP A 97 1.38 -24.06 -1.08
N CYS A 98 0.63 -23.05 -1.53
CA CYS A 98 1.17 -21.94 -2.28
C CYS A 98 2.17 -21.13 -1.41
N PRO A 99 3.45 -20.99 -1.81
CA PRO A 99 4.41 -20.18 -1.08
C PRO A 99 3.97 -18.73 -0.99
N VAL A 100 4.01 -18.15 0.21
CA VAL A 100 3.66 -16.75 0.45
C VAL A 100 4.77 -16.04 1.22
N LEU A 101 5.18 -14.85 0.75
CA LEU A 101 6.00 -13.93 1.51
C LEU A 101 5.17 -12.68 1.86
N ILE A 102 5.12 -12.35 3.14
CA ILE A 102 4.58 -11.09 3.65
C ILE A 102 5.75 -10.19 4.06
N ALA A 103 5.82 -9.00 3.52
CA ALA A 103 6.88 -8.04 3.81
C ALA A 103 6.35 -6.61 3.98
N ASN A 104 7.19 -5.73 4.49
CA ASN A 104 6.88 -4.30 4.60
C ASN A 104 7.46 -3.46 3.44
N SER A 105 8.36 -4.03 2.64
CA SER A 105 9.01 -3.37 1.52
C SER A 105 8.88 -4.18 0.24
N GLN A 106 8.52 -3.53 -0.85
CA GLN A 106 8.35 -4.12 -2.18
C GLN A 106 9.68 -4.68 -2.74
N VAL A 107 10.81 -4.19 -2.29
CA VAL A 107 12.13 -4.68 -2.73
C VAL A 107 12.35 -6.16 -2.42
N ARG A 108 11.69 -6.69 -1.37
CA ARG A 108 11.81 -8.09 -0.94
C ARG A 108 11.27 -9.09 -1.97
N ILE A 109 10.43 -8.66 -2.89
CA ILE A 109 9.93 -9.51 -3.97
C ILE A 109 11.06 -10.04 -4.87
N TYR A 110 12.12 -9.26 -5.04
CA TYR A 110 13.25 -9.65 -5.88
C TYR A 110 13.89 -10.94 -5.36
N ASP A 111 14.29 -10.98 -4.10
CA ASP A 111 14.87 -12.17 -3.46
C ASP A 111 13.86 -13.32 -3.39
N PHE A 112 12.59 -13.02 -3.18
CA PHE A 112 11.52 -14.01 -3.14
C PHE A 112 11.36 -14.72 -4.48
N ILE A 113 11.35 -13.99 -5.60
CA ILE A 113 11.29 -14.59 -6.94
C ILE A 113 12.53 -15.48 -7.17
N HIS A 114 13.72 -14.99 -6.85
CA HIS A 114 14.96 -15.75 -7.01
C HIS A 114 15.01 -17.04 -6.18
N SER A 115 14.40 -17.05 -4.99
CA SER A 115 14.38 -18.24 -4.14
C SER A 115 13.40 -19.32 -4.60
N HIS A 116 12.39 -18.96 -5.40
CA HIS A 116 11.32 -19.89 -5.79
C HIS A 116 11.31 -20.21 -7.29
N ILE A 117 11.90 -19.35 -8.13
CA ILE A 117 11.82 -19.45 -9.58
C ILE A 117 13.21 -19.49 -10.19
N GLN A 118 13.49 -20.51 -11.00
CA GLN A 118 14.72 -20.59 -11.77
C GLN A 118 14.69 -19.60 -12.95
N THR A 119 15.81 -18.95 -13.24
CA THR A 119 15.92 -17.94 -14.33
C THR A 119 15.64 -18.49 -15.73
N SER A 120 15.75 -19.81 -15.92
CA SER A 120 15.40 -20.49 -17.18
C SER A 120 13.90 -20.60 -17.45
N VAL A 121 13.07 -20.32 -16.45
CA VAL A 121 11.61 -20.46 -16.52
C VAL A 121 10.98 -19.17 -17.02
N HIS A 122 9.92 -19.28 -17.84
CA HIS A 122 9.13 -18.11 -18.25
C HIS A 122 8.24 -17.68 -17.10
N LEU A 123 8.27 -16.40 -16.78
CA LEU A 123 7.55 -15.82 -15.65
C LEU A 123 6.34 -15.00 -16.14
N ASN A 124 5.15 -15.32 -15.65
CA ASN A 124 4.01 -14.41 -15.73
C ASN A 124 3.92 -13.69 -14.37
N LEU A 125 4.25 -12.42 -14.35
CA LEU A 125 4.29 -11.61 -13.14
C LEU A 125 3.10 -10.65 -13.13
N TYR A 126 2.19 -10.84 -12.19
CA TYR A 126 1.04 -9.97 -11.95
C TYR A 126 1.35 -9.06 -10.77
N ASN A 127 1.46 -7.76 -11.01
CA ASN A 127 1.73 -6.76 -9.97
C ASN A 127 0.50 -5.89 -9.74
N LEU A 128 -0.15 -6.05 -8.61
CA LEU A 128 -1.20 -5.17 -8.12
C LEU A 128 -0.53 -4.03 -7.37
N ASP A 129 -0.51 -2.84 -7.96
CA ASP A 129 0.25 -1.73 -7.39
C ASP A 129 -0.27 -0.38 -7.90
N MET A 130 -0.03 0.66 -7.13
CA MET A 130 -0.22 2.04 -7.56
C MET A 130 0.88 2.48 -8.54
N TYR A 131 2.06 1.88 -8.46
CA TYR A 131 3.24 2.21 -9.25
C TYR A 131 3.64 1.05 -10.17
N HIS A 132 4.25 1.36 -11.29
CA HIS A 132 4.67 0.33 -12.27
C HIS A 132 6.05 -0.28 -11.96
N ASP A 133 6.86 0.36 -11.12
CA ASP A 133 8.19 -0.09 -10.68
C ASP A 133 9.20 -0.39 -11.81
N LEU A 134 9.01 0.29 -12.95
CA LEU A 134 9.82 0.16 -14.17
C LEU A 134 10.81 1.31 -14.31
N LEU A 135 11.16 2.02 -13.24
CA LEU A 135 12.11 3.10 -13.33
C LEU A 135 13.52 2.57 -13.62
N ASP A 136 14.18 3.22 -14.56
CA ASP A 136 15.54 2.90 -14.94
C ASP A 136 16.52 3.42 -13.87
N GLY A 137 16.73 2.58 -12.85
CA GLY A 137 17.66 2.86 -11.75
C GLY A 137 18.98 2.16 -11.97
N LYS A 138 20.05 2.90 -12.23
CA LYS A 138 21.34 2.30 -12.63
C LYS A 138 22.07 1.58 -11.50
N ASP A 139 21.87 1.92 -10.24
CA ASP A 139 22.89 1.58 -9.24
C ASP A 139 22.45 0.67 -8.11
N THR A 140 21.26 0.82 -7.57
CA THR A 140 20.81 0.04 -6.40
C THR A 140 19.40 -0.46 -6.59
N LEU A 141 19.18 -1.73 -6.30
CA LEU A 141 17.83 -2.31 -6.25
C LEU A 141 16.99 -1.56 -5.20
N ASN A 142 15.81 -1.10 -5.62
CA ASN A 142 14.85 -0.40 -4.76
C ASN A 142 13.41 -0.73 -5.17
N CYS A 143 12.44 -0.22 -4.42
CA CYS A 143 11.02 -0.48 -4.65
C CYS A 143 10.48 0.04 -6.00
N ARG A 144 11.21 0.88 -6.73
CA ARG A 144 10.77 1.47 -8.02
C ARG A 144 11.40 0.84 -9.24
N ASN A 145 12.46 0.04 -9.09
CA ASN A 145 13.22 -0.50 -10.22
C ASN A 145 13.33 -2.04 -10.20
N TRP A 146 12.75 -2.70 -9.24
CA TRP A 146 12.84 -4.15 -9.11
C TRP A 146 12.29 -4.90 -10.33
N VAL A 147 11.23 -4.39 -10.98
CA VAL A 147 10.66 -4.99 -12.19
C VAL A 147 11.68 -4.95 -13.34
N MET A 148 12.40 -3.84 -13.51
CA MET A 148 13.46 -3.75 -14.52
C MET A 148 14.60 -4.74 -14.27
N ARG A 149 14.92 -5.01 -13.00
CA ARG A 149 15.91 -6.04 -12.64
C ARG A 149 15.41 -7.43 -13.03
N ILE A 150 14.17 -7.76 -12.72
CA ILE A 150 13.57 -9.03 -13.13
C ILE A 150 13.55 -9.17 -14.66
N PHE A 151 13.27 -8.11 -15.42
CA PHE A 151 13.32 -8.14 -16.88
C PHE A 151 14.74 -8.43 -17.45
N SER A 152 15.78 -8.04 -16.74
CA SER A 152 17.15 -8.30 -17.19
C SER A 152 17.58 -9.76 -17.00
N GLU A 153 16.90 -10.52 -16.17
CA GLU A 153 17.31 -11.85 -15.72
C GLU A 153 16.35 -12.97 -16.13
N TYR A 154 15.08 -12.63 -16.30
CA TYR A 154 14.01 -13.58 -16.63
C TYR A 154 13.34 -13.23 -17.96
N ARG A 155 12.73 -14.25 -18.57
CA ARG A 155 11.74 -14.04 -19.63
C ARG A 155 10.39 -13.76 -18.96
N VAL A 156 9.93 -12.51 -19.00
CA VAL A 156 8.75 -12.05 -18.24
C VAL A 156 7.64 -11.57 -19.15
N ASN A 157 6.42 -12.04 -18.88
CA ASN A 157 5.18 -11.36 -19.23
C ASN A 157 4.75 -10.56 -18.00
N PHE A 158 4.86 -9.25 -18.05
CA PHE A 158 4.52 -8.38 -16.94
C PHE A 158 3.10 -7.84 -17.10
N HIS A 159 2.30 -8.08 -16.08
CA HIS A 159 0.91 -7.64 -15.98
C HIS A 159 0.79 -6.67 -14.80
N TRP A 160 0.68 -5.38 -15.09
CA TRP A 160 0.47 -4.39 -14.06
C TRP A 160 -1.03 -4.11 -13.90
N VAL A 161 -1.60 -4.52 -12.77
CA VAL A 161 -2.96 -4.17 -12.36
C VAL A 161 -2.85 -2.85 -11.62
N ALA A 162 -3.07 -1.76 -12.34
CA ALA A 162 -2.88 -0.42 -11.83
C ALA A 162 -4.05 0.03 -10.94
N ASN A 163 -3.76 0.78 -9.88
CA ASN A 163 -4.79 1.51 -9.14
C ASN A 163 -5.48 2.52 -10.09
N PRO A 164 -6.80 2.76 -9.97
CA PRO A 164 -7.51 3.73 -10.82
C PRO A 164 -6.90 5.13 -10.87
N VAL A 165 -6.24 5.58 -9.81
CA VAL A 165 -5.55 6.89 -9.79
C VAL A 165 -4.17 6.88 -10.43
N SER A 166 -3.63 5.70 -10.76
CA SER A 166 -2.29 5.57 -11.34
C SER A 166 -2.12 6.33 -12.65
N LEU A 167 -3.14 6.37 -13.50
CA LEU A 167 -3.10 7.13 -14.76
C LEU A 167 -2.80 8.60 -14.49
N GLU A 168 -3.59 9.23 -13.64
CA GLU A 168 -3.42 10.65 -13.30
C GLU A 168 -2.13 10.91 -12.52
N LEU A 169 -1.75 9.97 -11.64
CA LEU A 169 -0.50 10.06 -10.86
C LEU A 169 0.72 10.08 -11.77
N HIS A 170 0.70 9.29 -12.84
CA HIS A 170 1.77 9.20 -13.84
C HIS A 170 1.59 10.17 -15.04
N GLY A 171 0.58 11.04 -15.00
CA GLY A 171 0.36 12.08 -16.03
C GLY A 171 -0.27 11.58 -17.33
N PHE A 172 -0.94 10.45 -17.29
CA PHE A 172 -1.66 9.91 -18.46
C PHE A 172 -3.17 10.15 -18.36
N ASP A 173 -3.79 10.44 -19.49
CA ASP A 173 -5.24 10.62 -19.61
C ASP A 173 -5.98 9.34 -20.05
N LYS A 174 -5.24 8.33 -20.55
CA LYS A 174 -5.79 7.07 -21.04
C LYS A 174 -4.84 5.89 -20.80
N VAL A 175 -5.43 4.72 -20.54
CA VAL A 175 -4.71 3.46 -20.33
C VAL A 175 -3.84 3.12 -21.55
N GLU A 176 -4.35 3.29 -22.76
CA GLU A 176 -3.64 2.96 -23.99
C GLU A 176 -2.35 3.76 -24.13
N LYS A 177 -2.39 5.07 -23.83
CA LYS A 177 -1.19 5.92 -23.89
C LYS A 177 -0.14 5.51 -22.86
N MET A 178 -0.57 5.14 -21.66
CA MET A 178 0.32 4.64 -20.63
C MET A 178 0.93 3.30 -21.03
N GLN A 179 0.12 2.39 -21.54
CA GLN A 179 0.57 1.08 -22.01
C GLN A 179 1.54 1.21 -23.19
N ASP A 180 1.30 2.11 -24.12
CA ASP A 180 2.20 2.39 -25.26
C ASP A 180 3.55 2.95 -24.77
N SER A 181 3.55 3.80 -23.75
CA SER A 181 4.79 4.35 -23.16
C SER A 181 5.59 3.33 -22.38
N LEU A 182 4.91 2.38 -21.74
CA LEU A 182 5.50 1.29 -20.95
C LEU A 182 5.58 0.01 -21.82
N SER A 183 6.37 0.02 -22.86
CA SER A 183 6.51 -1.11 -23.77
C SER A 183 6.72 -2.43 -22.99
N LYS A 184 6.00 -3.49 -23.39
CA LYS A 184 5.99 -4.83 -22.77
C LYS A 184 5.15 -4.95 -21.48
N VAL A 185 4.36 -3.95 -21.13
CA VAL A 185 3.43 -4.03 -19.99
C VAL A 185 2.03 -4.32 -20.49
N VAL A 186 1.37 -5.29 -19.90
CA VAL A 186 -0.07 -5.54 -20.08
C VAL A 186 -0.77 -4.99 -18.84
N MET A 187 -1.87 -4.26 -19.02
CA MET A 187 -2.63 -3.66 -17.92
C MET A 187 -4.04 -4.30 -17.82
N PRO A 188 -4.16 -5.47 -17.19
CA PRO A 188 -5.46 -6.10 -17.00
C PRO A 188 -6.22 -5.44 -15.85
N ASP A 189 -7.54 -5.56 -15.88
CA ASP A 189 -8.41 -5.27 -14.75
C ASP A 189 -8.34 -6.42 -13.72
N LEU A 190 -8.42 -6.10 -12.43
CA LEU A 190 -8.44 -7.11 -11.35
C LEU A 190 -9.62 -8.08 -11.49
N LYS A 191 -10.74 -7.63 -12.07
CA LYS A 191 -11.88 -8.50 -12.38
C LYS A 191 -11.49 -9.63 -13.33
N VAL A 192 -10.65 -9.36 -14.32
CA VAL A 192 -10.17 -10.39 -15.25
C VAL A 192 -9.31 -11.42 -14.53
N LEU A 193 -8.45 -10.97 -13.60
CA LEU A 193 -7.67 -11.87 -12.77
C LEU A 193 -8.58 -12.71 -11.86
N GLU A 194 -9.59 -12.12 -11.25
CA GLU A 194 -10.56 -12.83 -10.43
C GLU A 194 -11.22 -13.97 -11.24
N GLU A 195 -11.74 -13.69 -12.42
CA GLU A 195 -12.38 -14.68 -13.28
C GLU A 195 -11.44 -15.85 -13.64
N ILE A 196 -10.16 -15.54 -13.93
CA ILE A 196 -9.14 -16.55 -14.27
C ILE A 196 -8.79 -17.42 -13.07
N TYR A 197 -8.52 -16.82 -11.91
CA TYR A 197 -7.92 -17.52 -10.78
C TYR A 197 -8.95 -18.15 -9.84
N THR A 198 -10.19 -17.68 -9.83
CA THR A 198 -11.31 -18.40 -9.22
C THR A 198 -11.84 -19.53 -10.13
N GLY A 199 -11.56 -19.47 -11.43
CA GLY A 199 -11.88 -20.51 -12.42
C GLY A 199 -10.94 -21.72 -12.41
N GLY A 200 -10.05 -21.86 -11.43
CA GLY A 200 -9.21 -23.05 -11.22
C GLY A 200 -7.74 -22.88 -11.62
N ARG A 201 -7.30 -21.72 -12.08
CA ARG A 201 -5.86 -21.42 -12.16
C ARG A 201 -5.31 -21.09 -10.78
N THR A 202 -4.01 -21.35 -10.57
CA THR A 202 -3.32 -21.07 -9.33
C THR A 202 -2.08 -20.24 -9.57
N PHE A 203 -1.65 -19.51 -8.55
CA PHE A 203 -0.34 -18.91 -8.50
C PHE A 203 0.68 -19.91 -7.98
N ASP A 204 1.91 -19.82 -8.48
CA ASP A 204 3.03 -20.63 -8.01
C ASP A 204 3.70 -20.01 -6.78
N ALA A 205 3.52 -18.70 -6.56
CA ALA A 205 3.90 -17.99 -5.35
C ALA A 205 3.17 -16.65 -5.25
N ILE A 206 3.00 -16.16 -4.02
CA ILE A 206 2.33 -14.89 -3.72
C ILE A 206 3.23 -14.03 -2.84
N PHE A 207 3.39 -12.78 -3.22
CA PHE A 207 4.07 -11.76 -2.44
C PHE A 207 3.06 -10.71 -1.99
N LEU A 208 3.06 -10.37 -0.70
CA LEU A 208 2.18 -9.35 -0.12
C LEU A 208 3.02 -8.32 0.62
N CYS A 209 3.03 -7.10 0.10
CA CYS A 209 3.75 -5.96 0.67
C CYS A 209 2.80 -5.00 1.40
N ARG A 210 3.16 -4.61 2.64
CA ARG A 210 2.42 -3.58 3.39
C ARG A 210 2.69 -2.17 2.88
N SER A 211 3.83 -1.93 2.26
CA SER A 211 4.27 -0.61 1.77
C SER A 211 4.24 0.48 2.85
N ASP A 212 5.01 0.27 3.90
CA ASP A 212 4.99 1.08 5.12
C ASP A 212 5.16 2.58 4.89
N ALA A 213 5.93 2.96 3.88
CA ALA A 213 6.16 4.36 3.53
C ALA A 213 4.93 5.04 2.95
N GLN A 214 4.15 4.32 2.18
CA GLN A 214 3.11 4.88 1.33
C GLN A 214 1.70 4.63 1.85
N MET A 215 1.52 3.59 2.66
CA MET A 215 0.22 3.24 3.25
C MET A 215 0.02 3.86 4.62
N PRO A 216 -1.09 4.60 4.81
CA PRO A 216 -1.41 5.18 6.10
C PRO A 216 -1.75 4.09 7.13
N PRO A 217 -1.22 4.20 8.36
CA PRO A 217 -1.40 3.17 9.40
C PRO A 217 -2.84 2.86 9.79
N HIS A 218 -3.77 3.80 9.63
CA HIS A 218 -5.19 3.53 9.94
C HIS A 218 -5.83 2.50 8.99
N LEU A 219 -5.16 2.16 7.88
CA LEU A 219 -5.57 1.13 6.93
C LEU A 219 -4.95 -0.23 7.25
N ASP A 220 -4.05 -0.34 8.22
CA ASP A 220 -3.36 -1.59 8.58
C ASP A 220 -4.32 -2.72 8.98
N ARG A 221 -5.50 -2.40 9.51
CA ARG A 221 -6.54 -3.40 9.79
C ARG A 221 -6.97 -4.20 8.57
N TYR A 222 -6.96 -3.58 7.39
CA TYR A 222 -7.28 -4.27 6.14
C TYR A 222 -6.11 -5.13 5.66
N PHE A 223 -4.87 -4.65 5.84
CA PHE A 223 -3.68 -5.45 5.57
C PHE A 223 -3.65 -6.69 6.49
N ALA A 224 -3.90 -6.52 7.79
CA ALA A 224 -3.99 -7.63 8.74
C ALA A 224 -5.09 -8.64 8.35
N LYS A 225 -6.21 -8.16 7.79
CA LYS A 225 -7.25 -9.04 7.26
C LYS A 225 -6.74 -9.88 6.09
N LEU A 226 -6.00 -9.31 5.12
CA LEU A 226 -5.38 -10.07 4.03
C LEU A 226 -4.38 -11.11 4.57
N CYS A 227 -3.54 -10.72 5.52
CA CYS A 227 -2.60 -11.65 6.15
C CYS A 227 -3.32 -12.84 6.80
N SER A 228 -4.46 -12.60 7.48
CA SER A 228 -5.21 -13.67 8.14
C SER A 228 -5.84 -14.66 7.16
N MET A 229 -6.11 -14.27 5.93
CA MET A 229 -6.66 -15.15 4.90
C MET A 229 -5.63 -16.13 4.34
N ILE A 230 -4.37 -15.74 4.35
CA ILE A 230 -3.27 -16.56 3.85
C ILE A 230 -2.49 -17.28 4.97
N ASN A 231 -2.94 -17.17 6.21
CA ASN A 231 -2.37 -17.85 7.38
C ASN A 231 -2.69 -19.37 7.43
N GLY A 232 -2.98 -20.03 6.42
CA GLY A 232 -3.04 -21.49 6.32
C GLY A 232 -2.00 -22.01 5.34
N HIS A 233 -1.42 -21.10 4.57
CA HIS A 233 -0.45 -21.37 3.53
C HIS A 233 0.96 -21.40 4.11
N PHE A 234 1.90 -21.95 3.37
CA PHE A 234 3.33 -21.87 3.71
C PHE A 234 3.78 -20.40 3.64
N THR A 235 3.69 -19.69 4.76
CA THR A 235 3.88 -18.25 4.84
C THR A 235 5.17 -17.90 5.54
N GLN A 236 6.04 -17.15 4.86
CA GLN A 236 7.18 -16.49 5.44
C GLN A 236 6.82 -15.03 5.70
N VAL A 237 7.17 -14.50 6.87
CA VAL A 237 6.93 -13.10 7.25
C VAL A 237 8.25 -12.40 7.46
N GLU A 238 8.53 -11.38 6.66
CA GLU A 238 9.71 -10.51 6.76
C GLU A 238 9.27 -9.07 6.99
N MET A 239 9.12 -8.70 8.26
CA MET A 239 8.75 -7.36 8.67
C MET A 239 9.87 -6.77 9.53
N GLU A 240 10.31 -5.56 9.22
CA GLU A 240 11.34 -4.91 10.04
C GLU A 240 10.81 -4.58 11.43
N ALA A 241 11.47 -5.14 12.46
CA ALA A 241 11.20 -4.79 13.85
C ALA A 241 11.54 -3.30 14.07
N GLY A 242 10.64 -2.52 14.56
CA GLY A 242 10.82 -1.07 14.77
C GLY A 242 9.93 -0.22 13.88
N ILE A 243 9.64 -0.63 12.66
CA ILE A 243 8.63 0.05 11.83
C ILE A 243 7.25 -0.07 12.47
N ASP A 244 6.91 -1.23 13.03
CA ASP A 244 5.65 -1.40 13.75
C ASP A 244 5.51 -0.47 14.96
N GLN A 245 6.61 -0.16 15.66
CA GLN A 245 6.60 0.83 16.73
C GLN A 245 6.28 2.23 16.21
N CYS A 246 6.77 2.59 15.01
CA CYS A 246 6.47 3.88 14.38
C CYS A 246 5.04 3.95 13.87
N ARG A 247 4.48 2.84 13.39
CA ARG A 247 3.07 2.79 12.95
C ARG A 247 2.10 2.92 14.12
N ASN A 248 2.54 2.67 15.34
CA ASN A 248 1.78 2.95 16.56
C ASN A 248 1.78 4.43 16.98
N TYR A 249 2.23 5.36 16.13
CA TYR A 249 2.31 6.80 16.46
C TYR A 249 0.96 7.43 16.84
N TRP A 250 -0.14 6.77 16.55
CA TRP A 250 -1.47 7.15 17.04
C TRP A 250 -1.52 7.37 18.55
N GLN A 251 -0.69 6.64 19.29
CA GLN A 251 -0.52 6.85 20.73
C GLN A 251 0.09 8.22 21.04
N TYR A 252 0.96 8.73 20.18
CA TYR A 252 1.61 10.03 20.35
C TYR A 252 0.68 11.20 19.97
N ILE A 253 -0.23 11.02 19.03
CA ILE A 253 -1.22 12.06 18.69
C ILE A 253 -2.49 11.98 19.53
N GLY A 254 -2.56 11.06 20.50
CA GLY A 254 -3.66 10.97 21.46
C GLY A 254 -4.93 10.30 20.94
N VAL A 255 -4.85 9.60 19.82
CA VAL A 255 -5.94 8.82 19.22
C VAL A 255 -5.85 7.36 19.68
N SER A 256 -5.68 7.09 20.98
CA SER A 256 -5.80 5.73 21.49
C SER A 256 -7.28 5.44 21.77
N GLU A 257 -7.76 4.27 21.36
CA GLU A 257 -9.14 3.82 21.63
C GLU A 257 -9.48 3.80 23.13
N GLU A 258 -8.47 3.70 24.00
CA GLU A 258 -8.62 3.69 25.45
C GLU A 258 -8.84 5.08 26.08
N ASN A 259 -8.56 6.18 25.38
CA ASN A 259 -8.64 7.52 25.95
C ASN A 259 -9.97 8.27 25.70
N ASN A 260 -10.98 7.59 25.20
CA ASN A 260 -12.32 8.17 24.97
C ASN A 260 -13.04 8.64 26.24
N GLY A 261 -12.47 8.43 27.43
CA GLY A 261 -13.12 8.78 28.70
C GLY A 261 -12.47 9.88 29.55
N GLN A 262 -11.21 10.24 29.32
CA GLN A 262 -10.48 11.02 30.32
C GLN A 262 -9.87 12.38 29.89
N ARG A 263 -9.82 12.74 28.62
CA ARG A 263 -9.16 14.00 28.19
C ARG A 263 -10.08 15.23 28.02
N GLY A 264 -11.33 15.15 28.45
CA GLY A 264 -12.23 16.32 28.52
C GLY A 264 -11.91 17.34 29.61
N LYS A 265 -10.84 17.15 30.41
CA LYS A 265 -10.47 18.07 31.49
C LYS A 265 -9.04 18.58 31.33
N GLY A 266 -8.89 19.77 30.74
CA GLY A 266 -7.82 20.67 31.10
C GLY A 266 -6.61 20.83 30.17
N ARG A 267 -6.77 21.47 29.02
CA ARG A 267 -5.74 22.42 28.56
C ARG A 267 -6.37 23.80 28.46
N LYS A 268 -6.01 24.68 29.41
CA LYS A 268 -6.29 26.10 29.27
C LYS A 268 -5.47 26.65 28.07
N PRO A 269 -6.07 27.51 27.22
CA PRO A 269 -5.33 28.15 26.16
C PRO A 269 -4.13 28.92 26.71
N PRO A 270 -3.00 28.99 25.98
CA PRO A 270 -1.88 29.82 26.37
C PRO A 270 -2.33 31.28 26.49
N LYS A 271 -2.03 31.92 27.63
CA LYS A 271 -2.24 33.34 27.81
C LYS A 271 -1.28 34.08 26.87
N GLU A 272 -1.83 34.87 25.96
CA GLU A 272 -1.08 35.84 25.21
C GLU A 272 -0.34 36.78 26.17
N LYS A 273 0.95 36.97 25.93
CA LYS A 273 1.77 38.05 26.49
C LYS A 273 2.10 39.01 25.40
#